data_69e62c8eeff2a696e8e9e4ed3ab72d90
#
_entry.id   69e62c8eeff2a696e8e9e4ed3ab72d90
#
_cell.length_a   1.000
_cell.length_b   1.000
_cell.length_c   1.000
_cell.angle_alpha   90.00
_cell.angle_beta   90.00
_cell.angle_gamma   90.00
#
_symmetry.space_group_name_H-M   'P 1'
#
loop_
_entity.id
_entity.type
_entity.pdbx_description
1 polymer ?
#
loop_
_entity_poly.entity_id
_entity_poly.type
_entity_poly.pdbx_seq_one_letter_code
_entity_poly.pdbx_strand_id
1 'polypeptide(L)'
;MLSAAVFRPVNRLDRGTSGLVLCAMNAYAAPLLAAAVQKVYYAVAEGLVDGEEGAIDAPIALAHGSIIQRCVCGRGQPSRTEYRVLARGGGHTLLRVVPVTGRTHQIRVHFAS
;
A
#
# COMPACT_ATOMS: atom_id res chain seq x y z
N MET A 1 -16.52 -3.85 34.82
CA MET A 1 -15.97 -2.61 34.26
C MET A 1 -14.94 -2.94 33.19
N LEU A 2 -15.03 -2.28 32.08
CA LEU A 2 -14.02 -2.41 31.05
C LEU A 2 -12.76 -1.67 31.50
N SER A 3 -11.66 -2.38 31.52
CA SER A 3 -10.36 -1.70 31.61
C SER A 3 -10.14 -0.87 30.35
N ALA A 4 -9.37 0.16 30.43
CA ALA A 4 -9.04 0.97 29.28
C ALA A 4 -8.44 0.09 28.18
N ALA A 5 -9.07 0.07 27.00
CA ALA A 5 -8.55 -0.64 25.86
C ALA A 5 -7.29 0.10 25.36
N VAL A 6 -6.24 -0.65 25.11
CA VAL A 6 -5.04 -0.10 24.51
C VAL A 6 -5.21 -0.14 23.01
N PHE A 7 -5.22 1.02 22.39
CA PHE A 7 -5.32 1.15 20.95
C PHE A 7 -4.00 0.77 20.29
N ARG A 8 -4.03 -0.27 19.47
CA ARG A 8 -2.85 -0.74 18.73
C ARG A 8 -3.18 -0.80 17.24
N PRO A 9 -2.95 0.28 16.48
CA PRO A 9 -3.17 0.24 15.04
C PRO A 9 -2.30 -0.84 14.39
N VAL A 10 -2.92 -1.65 13.55
CA VAL A 10 -2.23 -2.74 12.84
C VAL A 10 -1.73 -2.27 11.48
N ASN A 11 -2.41 -1.30 10.90
CA ASN A 11 -2.00 -0.64 9.67
C ASN A 11 -2.13 0.86 9.82
N ARG A 12 -1.62 1.58 8.86
CA ARG A 12 -1.77 3.03 8.79
C ARG A 12 -2.13 3.45 7.38
N LEU A 13 -2.75 4.61 7.24
CA LEU A 13 -3.05 5.22 5.96
C LEU A 13 -2.02 6.30 5.65
N ASP A 14 -1.60 6.35 4.39
CA ASP A 14 -0.76 7.43 3.92
C ASP A 14 -1.54 8.74 3.87
N ARG A 15 -0.82 9.84 3.94
CA ARG A 15 -1.41 11.17 3.76
C ARG A 15 -2.12 11.25 2.41
N GLY A 16 -3.35 11.72 2.42
CA GLY A 16 -4.18 11.80 1.22
C GLY A 16 -4.91 10.51 0.86
N THR A 17 -4.75 9.46 1.67
CA THR A 17 -5.50 8.21 1.53
C THR A 17 -6.58 8.15 2.59
N SER A 18 -7.79 7.83 2.20
CA SER A 18 -8.89 7.55 3.12
C SER A 18 -9.17 6.05 3.19
N GLY A 19 -9.86 5.63 4.21
CA GLY A 19 -10.25 4.23 4.33
C GLY A 19 -10.26 3.73 5.76
N LEU A 20 -10.02 2.44 5.92
CA LEU A 20 -10.15 1.73 7.18
C LEU A 20 -8.79 1.48 7.81
N VAL A 21 -8.75 1.62 9.12
CA VAL A 21 -7.60 1.26 9.94
C VAL A 21 -8.04 0.15 10.88
N LEU A 22 -7.33 -0.97 10.84
CA LEU A 22 -7.56 -2.09 11.74
C LEU A 22 -6.78 -1.86 13.02
N CYS A 23 -7.46 -1.95 14.16
CA CYS A 23 -6.83 -1.77 15.46
C CYS A 23 -6.98 -3.03 16.30
N ALA A 24 -5.89 -3.46 16.91
CA ALA A 24 -5.93 -4.50 17.92
C ALA A 24 -6.28 -3.89 19.27
N MET A 25 -7.03 -4.62 20.08
CA MET A 25 -7.47 -4.16 21.41
C MET A 25 -6.55 -4.63 22.52
N ASN A 26 -5.53 -5.41 22.21
CA ASN A 26 -4.53 -5.89 23.16
C ASN A 26 -3.25 -6.28 22.42
N ALA A 27 -2.18 -6.45 23.21
CA ALA A 27 -0.87 -6.78 22.66
C ALA A 27 -0.78 -8.16 22.02
N TYR A 28 -1.60 -9.10 22.47
CA TYR A 28 -1.63 -10.46 21.92
C TYR A 28 -2.23 -10.49 20.51
N ALA A 29 -3.31 -9.75 20.29
CA ALA A 29 -4.00 -9.74 19.02
C ALA A 29 -3.23 -8.98 17.92
N ALA A 30 -2.42 -7.98 18.29
CA ALA A 30 -1.78 -7.10 17.33
C ALA A 30 -0.92 -7.86 16.28
N PRO A 31 0.03 -8.72 16.66
CA PRO A 31 0.83 -9.44 15.66
C PRO A 31 0.00 -10.46 14.86
N LEU A 32 -1.03 -11.04 15.46
CA LEU A 32 -1.90 -12.00 14.75
C LEU A 32 -2.71 -11.29 13.68
N LEU A 33 -3.26 -10.13 13.98
CA LEU A 33 -4.01 -9.32 13.01
C LEU A 33 -3.09 -8.77 11.92
N ALA A 34 -1.90 -8.32 12.28
CA ALA A 34 -0.92 -7.83 11.30
C ALA A 34 -0.53 -8.90 10.28
N ALA A 35 -0.42 -10.15 10.72
CA ALA A 35 -0.10 -11.27 9.83
C ALA A 35 -1.29 -11.70 8.96
N ALA A 36 -2.53 -11.51 9.44
CA ALA A 36 -3.74 -12.00 8.78
C ALA A 36 -4.40 -10.97 7.88
N VAL A 37 -4.12 -9.67 8.07
CA VAL A 37 -4.81 -8.62 7.33
C VAL A 37 -4.46 -8.65 5.85
N GLN A 38 -5.49 -8.55 5.02
CA GLN A 38 -5.34 -8.31 3.58
C GLN A 38 -5.74 -6.88 3.29
N LYS A 39 -4.85 -6.16 2.64
CA LYS A 39 -5.08 -4.75 2.28
C LYS A 39 -5.52 -4.67 0.84
N VAL A 40 -6.61 -3.95 0.60
CA VAL A 40 -7.13 -3.68 -0.74
C VAL A 40 -7.35 -2.18 -0.84
N TYR A 41 -6.83 -1.59 -1.90
CA TYR A 41 -6.99 -0.17 -2.18
C TYR A 41 -7.66 0.03 -3.52
N TYR A 42 -8.37 1.13 -3.65
CA TYR A 42 -8.80 1.64 -4.94
C TYR A 42 -7.98 2.88 -5.24
N ALA A 43 -7.41 2.94 -6.42
CA ALA A 43 -6.54 4.04 -6.82
C ALA A 43 -6.88 4.52 -8.21
N VAL A 44 -6.72 5.82 -8.43
CA VAL A 44 -6.80 6.42 -9.76
C VAL A 44 -5.39 6.79 -10.18
N ALA A 45 -4.89 6.13 -11.21
CA ALA A 45 -3.58 6.44 -11.79
C ALA A 45 -3.73 7.37 -12.97
N GLU A 46 -2.81 8.31 -13.10
CA GLU A 46 -2.70 9.11 -14.32
C GLU A 46 -2.16 8.23 -15.45
N GLY A 47 -2.68 8.42 -16.64
CA GLY A 47 -2.34 7.60 -17.79
C GLY A 47 -3.18 6.35 -17.89
N LEU A 48 -2.93 5.58 -18.95
CA LEU A 48 -3.63 4.33 -19.22
C LEU A 48 -2.71 3.16 -18.90
N VAL A 49 -3.12 2.36 -17.95
CA VAL A 49 -2.39 1.13 -17.59
C VAL A 49 -2.80 0.03 -18.57
N ASP A 50 -1.81 -0.61 -19.19
CA ASP A 50 -2.05 -1.68 -20.16
C ASP A 50 -2.51 -2.96 -19.47
N GLY A 51 -3.32 -3.74 -20.20
CA GLY A 51 -3.83 -5.02 -19.72
C GLY A 51 -4.98 -4.87 -18.74
N GLU A 52 -5.49 -5.97 -18.25
CA GLU A 52 -6.60 -6.00 -17.29
C GLU A 52 -6.13 -6.22 -15.86
N GLU A 53 -5.03 -6.91 -15.70
CA GLU A 53 -4.41 -7.16 -14.39
C GLU A 53 -2.92 -7.34 -14.54
N GLY A 54 -2.20 -7.20 -13.46
CA GLY A 54 -0.76 -7.39 -13.46
C GLY A 54 -0.17 -7.25 -12.07
N ALA A 55 1.14 -7.26 -12.04
CA ALA A 55 1.90 -7.06 -10.82
C ALA A 55 3.13 -6.22 -11.09
N ILE A 56 3.45 -5.34 -10.16
CA ILE A 56 4.70 -4.60 -10.15
C ILE A 56 5.58 -5.21 -9.08
N ASP A 57 6.68 -5.80 -9.50
CA ASP A 57 7.62 -6.47 -8.64
C ASP A 57 8.96 -5.74 -8.76
N ALA A 58 9.14 -4.71 -7.95
CA ALA A 58 10.27 -3.83 -8.04
C ALA A 58 10.70 -3.35 -6.65
N PRO A 59 12.00 -3.40 -6.32
CA PRO A 59 12.51 -2.97 -5.03
C PRO A 59 12.25 -1.49 -4.76
N ILE A 60 11.97 -1.16 -3.50
CA ILE A 60 11.71 0.22 -3.08
C ILE A 60 12.70 0.60 -1.98
N ALA A 61 13.32 1.77 -2.14
CA ALA A 61 14.22 2.37 -1.16
C ALA A 61 13.99 3.86 -1.07
N LEU A 62 14.66 4.52 -0.13
CA LEU A 62 14.72 5.98 -0.11
C LEU A 62 15.47 6.45 -1.36
N ALA A 63 14.96 7.49 -2.01
CA ALA A 63 15.66 8.14 -3.10
C ALA A 63 16.98 8.72 -2.59
N HIS A 64 18.00 8.68 -3.44
CA HIS A 64 19.31 9.19 -3.09
C HIS A 64 19.25 10.67 -2.67
N GLY A 65 19.81 10.98 -1.52
CA GLY A 65 19.81 12.34 -0.98
C GLY A 65 18.50 12.81 -0.35
N SER A 66 17.51 11.94 -0.22
CA SER A 66 16.22 12.27 0.41
C SER A 66 15.92 11.31 1.55
N ILE A 67 15.41 11.85 2.66
CA ILE A 67 15.00 11.06 3.81
C ILE A 67 13.50 10.74 3.80
N ILE A 68 12.73 11.39 2.94
CA ILE A 68 11.26 11.22 2.89
C ILE A 68 10.77 10.67 1.56
N GLN A 69 11.56 10.77 0.50
CA GLN A 69 11.19 10.32 -0.83
C GLN A 69 11.55 8.84 -1.02
N ARG A 70 10.66 8.09 -1.66
CA ARG A 70 10.89 6.69 -2.00
C ARG A 70 11.02 6.54 -3.50
N CYS A 71 11.77 5.55 -3.93
CA CYS A 71 11.97 5.28 -5.35
C CYS A 71 12.02 3.78 -5.61
N VAL A 72 11.86 3.40 -6.89
CA VAL A 72 12.19 2.06 -7.36
C VAL A 72 13.68 2.02 -7.61
N CYS A 73 14.41 1.24 -6.83
CA CYS A 73 15.87 1.18 -6.87
C CYS A 73 16.36 -0.25 -6.69
N GLY A 74 17.41 -0.62 -7.39
CA GLY A 74 17.99 -1.95 -7.28
C GLY A 74 18.52 -2.32 -5.90
N ARG A 75 18.78 -1.33 -5.03
CA ARG A 75 19.20 -1.54 -3.64
C ARG A 75 18.04 -1.56 -2.66
N GLY A 76 16.81 -1.40 -3.15
CA GLY A 76 15.65 -1.33 -2.30
C GLY A 76 15.25 -2.68 -1.72
N GLN A 77 14.28 -2.62 -0.81
CA GLN A 77 13.67 -3.83 -0.28
C GLN A 77 12.73 -4.42 -1.32
N PRO A 78 12.72 -5.75 -1.51
CA PRO A 78 11.80 -6.40 -2.42
C PRO A 78 10.37 -5.99 -2.13
N SER A 79 9.65 -5.59 -3.17
CA SER A 79 8.30 -5.06 -3.03
C SER A 79 7.44 -5.51 -4.20
N ARG A 80 6.22 -5.94 -3.89
CA ARG A 80 5.29 -6.43 -4.90
C ARG A 80 3.92 -5.82 -4.70
N THR A 81 3.36 -5.30 -5.78
CA THR A 81 1.99 -4.76 -5.84
C THR A 81 1.24 -5.46 -6.96
N GLU A 82 0.12 -6.09 -6.63
CA GLU A 82 -0.78 -6.67 -7.61
C GLU A 82 -1.92 -5.70 -7.88
N TYR A 83 -2.41 -5.67 -9.11
CA TYR A 83 -3.49 -4.76 -9.48
C TYR A 83 -4.42 -5.37 -10.51
N ARG A 84 -5.65 -4.84 -10.52
CA ARG A 84 -6.65 -5.12 -11.53
C ARG A 84 -7.23 -3.81 -12.03
N VAL A 85 -7.31 -3.67 -13.36
CA VAL A 85 -7.92 -2.49 -13.97
C VAL A 85 -9.43 -2.64 -13.92
N LEU A 86 -10.11 -1.64 -13.35
CA LEU A 86 -11.57 -1.62 -13.25
C LEU A 86 -12.20 -0.77 -14.33
N ALA A 87 -11.57 0.35 -14.68
CA ALA A 87 -12.06 1.27 -15.70
C ALA A 87 -10.95 2.16 -16.23
N ARG A 88 -11.10 2.65 -17.43
CA ARG A 88 -10.21 3.64 -18.07
C ARG A 88 -11.05 4.74 -18.66
N GLY A 89 -10.57 5.97 -18.58
CA GLY A 89 -11.22 7.11 -19.20
C GLY A 89 -10.56 8.41 -18.83
N GLY A 90 -10.63 9.41 -19.72
CA GLY A 90 -10.09 10.73 -19.44
C GLY A 90 -8.59 10.77 -19.18
N GLY A 91 -7.83 9.84 -19.72
CA GLY A 91 -6.39 9.76 -19.47
C GLY A 91 -6.04 9.17 -18.10
N HIS A 92 -6.98 8.53 -17.43
CA HIS A 92 -6.79 7.94 -16.10
C HIS A 92 -7.24 6.48 -16.08
N THR A 93 -6.74 5.74 -15.11
CA THR A 93 -7.12 4.34 -14.89
C THR A 93 -7.54 4.13 -13.44
N LEU A 94 -8.73 3.55 -13.25
CA LEU A 94 -9.19 3.13 -11.93
C LEU A 94 -8.73 1.70 -11.67
N LEU A 95 -8.06 1.51 -10.55
CA LEU A 95 -7.43 0.24 -10.20
C LEU A 95 -7.91 -0.27 -8.85
N ARG A 96 -8.06 -1.58 -8.76
CA ARG A 96 -8.09 -2.30 -7.49
C ARG A 96 -6.67 -2.80 -7.24
N VAL A 97 -6.10 -2.43 -6.11
CA VAL A 97 -4.67 -2.64 -5.83
C VAL A 97 -4.50 -3.43 -4.55
N VAL A 98 -3.70 -4.48 -4.61
CA VAL A 98 -3.37 -5.30 -3.45
C VAL A 98 -1.85 -5.25 -3.26
N PRO A 99 -1.35 -4.49 -2.27
CA PRO A 99 0.07 -4.52 -1.94
C PRO A 99 0.38 -5.82 -1.21
N VAL A 100 1.20 -6.66 -1.83
CA VAL A 100 1.63 -7.94 -1.23
C VAL A 100 2.64 -7.68 -0.12
N THR A 101 3.49 -6.67 -0.30
CA THR A 101 4.39 -6.15 0.72
C THR A 101 3.86 -4.81 1.23
N GLY A 102 4.40 -4.30 2.32
CA GLY A 102 3.92 -3.08 2.96
C GLY A 102 4.95 -1.97 3.06
N ARG A 103 5.68 -1.66 1.99
CA ARG A 103 6.68 -0.60 2.01
C ARG A 103 6.00 0.77 2.03
N THR A 104 6.68 1.75 2.63
CA THR A 104 6.18 3.12 2.72
C THR A 104 5.91 3.69 1.31
N HIS A 105 4.71 4.23 1.11
CA HIS A 105 4.27 4.79 -0.17
C HIS A 105 4.37 3.81 -1.35
N GLN A 106 4.30 2.51 -1.08
CA GLN A 106 4.54 1.48 -2.10
C GLN A 106 3.69 1.66 -3.36
N ILE A 107 2.39 1.87 -3.21
CA ILE A 107 1.48 2.01 -4.36
C ILE A 107 1.87 3.24 -5.18
N ARG A 108 2.14 4.37 -4.52
CA ARG A 108 2.55 5.59 -5.20
C ARG A 108 3.84 5.40 -5.98
N VAL A 109 4.83 4.78 -5.35
CA VAL A 109 6.15 4.57 -5.96
C VAL A 109 6.05 3.61 -7.15
N HIS A 110 5.35 2.50 -6.99
CA HIS A 110 5.21 1.52 -8.06
C HIS A 110 4.50 2.09 -9.28
N PHE A 111 3.40 2.83 -9.10
CA PHE A 111 2.66 3.39 -10.23
C PHE A 111 3.26 4.67 -10.79
N ALA A 112 4.24 5.26 -10.13
CA ALA A 112 5.03 6.38 -10.67
C ALA A 112 6.23 5.93 -11.51
N SER A 113 6.58 4.65 -11.46
CA SER A 113 7.73 4.11 -12.19
C SER A 113 7.40 3.63 -13.60
#